data_7e3c219490e27f32d5ac1f1cd26b27ba
#
_entry.id   7e3c219490e27f32d5ac1f1cd26b27ba
#
_cell.length_a   1.000
_cell.length_b   1.000
_cell.length_c   1.000
_cell.angle_alpha   90.00
_cell.angle_beta   90.00
_cell.angle_gamma   90.00
#
_symmetry.space_group_name_H-M   'P 1'
#
loop_
_entity.id
_entity.type
_entity.pdbx_description
1 polymer ?
#
loop_
_entity_poly.entity_id
_entity_poly.type
_entity_poly.pdbx_seq_one_letter_code
_entity_poly.pdbx_strand_id
1 'polypeptide(L)'
;MTLKGRLPRSTNATFLVEVGLNGATALAVYKPERGERPLWDFPPGLFRRELAAYHLSEALGWGLVPLTVQREGPYGEGSLQEFVHADFTQHYFTLCEDPAHRDRLARICAFDLIANNADRKSGHCLLGPDGRIWAIDNGLCFNVDPKLRTVIWDFAGEPLPEAIRDDLRRLVKSGLRPTLSALLEERERATLLSRAKRLAQTGRFPTEGGGERYPWPAV
;
A
#
# COMPACT_ATOMS: atom_id res chain seq x y z
N MET A 1 19.38 8.59 12.35
CA MET A 1 18.01 8.13 12.71
C MET A 1 17.93 8.05 14.22
N THR A 2 16.95 8.73 14.83
CA THR A 2 16.74 8.78 16.28
C THR A 2 15.34 8.25 16.59
N LEU A 3 15.22 7.24 17.47
CA LEU A 3 13.94 6.71 17.90
C LEU A 3 13.17 7.74 18.73
N LYS A 4 11.91 7.98 18.39
CA LYS A 4 10.97 8.82 19.17
C LYS A 4 10.01 7.97 20.00
N GLY A 5 9.66 6.78 19.53
CA GLY A 5 8.79 5.84 20.25
C GLY A 5 8.31 4.71 19.35
N ARG A 6 7.66 3.74 19.98
CA ARG A 6 6.97 2.66 19.28
C ARG A 6 5.54 3.10 18.98
N LEU A 7 5.06 2.87 17.75
CA LEU A 7 3.67 3.16 17.40
C LEU A 7 2.75 2.14 18.08
N PRO A 8 1.71 2.63 18.80
CA PRO A 8 0.76 1.75 19.47
C PRO A 8 -0.10 1.01 18.44
N ARG A 9 -0.68 -0.10 18.84
CA ARG A 9 -1.61 -0.93 18.04
C ARG A 9 -1.03 -1.55 16.76
N SER A 10 0.28 -1.45 16.53
CA SER A 10 0.94 -2.17 15.44
C SER A 10 1.17 -3.62 15.84
N THR A 11 0.80 -4.57 14.98
CA THR A 11 1.06 -6.00 15.16
C THR A 11 2.56 -6.29 15.14
N ASN A 12 3.29 -5.66 14.22
CA ASN A 12 4.74 -5.70 14.12
C ASN A 12 5.39 -4.57 14.92
N ALA A 13 6.68 -4.67 15.21
CA ALA A 13 7.42 -3.60 15.85
C ALA A 13 7.61 -2.44 14.85
N THR A 14 6.81 -1.38 15.03
CA THR A 14 6.81 -0.19 14.19
C THR A 14 7.20 1.01 15.05
N PHE A 15 8.10 1.83 14.55
CA PHE A 15 8.67 2.94 15.32
C PHE A 15 8.51 4.27 14.60
N LEU A 16 8.14 5.31 15.35
CA LEU A 16 8.31 6.68 14.94
C LEU A 16 9.77 7.06 15.14
N VAL A 17 10.38 7.60 14.11
CA VAL A 17 11.78 8.03 14.13
C VAL A 17 11.92 9.43 13.56
N GLU A 18 12.97 10.13 13.98
CA GLU A 18 13.42 11.36 13.35
C GLU A 18 14.67 11.06 12.52
N VAL A 19 14.66 11.50 11.29
CA VAL A 19 15.81 11.41 10.37
C VAL A 19 16.33 12.81 10.09
N GLY A 20 17.65 12.96 10.01
CA GLY A 20 18.29 14.24 9.73
C GLY A 20 19.25 14.11 8.55
N LEU A 21 19.29 15.15 7.72
CA LEU A 21 20.26 15.31 6.64
C LEU A 21 20.58 16.81 6.49
N ASN A 22 21.85 17.16 6.56
CA ASN A 22 22.34 18.52 6.32
C ASN A 22 21.61 19.61 7.15
N GLY A 23 21.30 19.29 8.42
CA GLY A 23 20.60 20.22 9.33
C GLY A 23 19.06 20.23 9.21
N ALA A 24 18.49 19.64 8.19
CA ALA A 24 17.06 19.42 8.10
C ALA A 24 16.65 18.11 8.82
N THR A 25 15.48 18.09 9.45
CA THR A 25 14.94 16.89 10.10
C THR A 25 13.53 16.60 9.59
N ALA A 26 13.17 15.34 9.54
CA ALA A 26 11.83 14.87 9.19
C ALA A 26 11.43 13.68 10.07
N LEU A 27 10.14 13.50 10.27
CA LEU A 27 9.60 12.30 10.91
C LEU A 27 9.41 11.18 9.87
N ALA A 28 9.65 9.96 10.30
CA ALA A 28 9.43 8.78 9.47
C ALA A 28 8.95 7.60 10.32
N VAL A 29 8.34 6.62 9.66
CA VAL A 29 7.93 5.34 10.23
C VAL A 29 8.95 4.29 9.84
N TYR A 30 9.58 3.66 10.82
CA TYR A 30 10.56 2.61 10.64
C TYR A 30 9.98 1.26 11.00
N LYS A 31 10.02 0.32 10.06
CA LYS A 31 9.55 -1.06 10.21
C LYS A 31 10.73 -2.01 9.95
N PRO A 32 11.44 -2.44 11.01
CA PRO A 32 12.57 -3.38 10.87
C PRO A 32 12.11 -4.80 10.60
N GLU A 33 12.86 -5.57 9.81
CA GLU A 33 12.60 -6.99 9.58
C GLU A 33 12.55 -7.79 10.90
N ARG A 34 13.47 -7.52 11.81
CA ARG A 34 13.50 -8.16 13.15
C ARG A 34 12.26 -7.91 14.01
N GLY A 35 11.45 -6.92 13.63
CA GLY A 35 10.20 -6.57 14.32
C GLY A 35 8.98 -7.28 13.74
N GLU A 36 9.14 -8.04 12.67
CA GLU A 36 8.05 -8.73 12.01
C GLU A 36 7.63 -9.98 12.79
N ARG A 37 6.33 -10.18 12.95
CA ARG A 37 5.79 -11.43 13.44
C ARG A 37 5.74 -12.44 12.30
N PRO A 38 6.24 -13.67 12.50
CA PRO A 38 6.12 -14.72 11.50
C PRO A 38 4.65 -14.96 11.14
N LEU A 39 4.39 -15.01 9.84
CA LEU A 39 3.08 -15.36 9.29
C LEU A 39 3.21 -16.70 8.56
N TRP A 40 2.19 -17.54 8.67
CA TRP A 40 2.20 -18.86 8.02
C TRP A 40 2.04 -18.75 6.49
N ASP A 41 1.48 -17.66 6.02
CA ASP A 41 1.07 -17.43 4.62
C ASP A 41 1.82 -16.28 3.93
N PHE A 42 2.79 -15.67 4.61
CA PHE A 42 3.70 -14.68 4.04
C PHE A 42 5.15 -15.01 4.41
N PRO A 43 6.08 -14.93 3.47
CA PRO A 43 7.50 -15.08 3.80
C PRO A 43 7.99 -13.90 4.66
N PRO A 44 9.10 -14.06 5.41
CA PRO A 44 9.81 -12.96 6.06
C PRO A 44 10.19 -11.84 5.08
N GLY A 45 10.45 -10.64 5.60
CA GLY A 45 10.80 -9.50 4.77
C GLY A 45 9.58 -8.71 4.32
N LEU A 46 8.56 -8.57 5.19
CA LEU A 46 7.38 -7.75 4.91
C LEU A 46 7.75 -6.29 4.61
N PHE A 47 8.84 -5.79 5.18
CA PHE A 47 9.37 -4.46 4.87
C PHE A 47 9.69 -4.28 3.38
N ARG A 48 10.10 -5.33 2.66
CA ARG A 48 10.34 -5.30 1.20
C ARG A 48 9.04 -5.07 0.44
N ARG A 49 7.91 -5.54 0.96
CA ARG A 49 6.58 -5.33 0.37
C ARG A 49 6.11 -3.89 0.53
N GLU A 50 6.47 -3.21 1.64
CA GLU A 50 6.27 -1.77 1.79
C GLU A 50 7.05 -0.98 0.71
N LEU A 51 8.30 -1.34 0.47
CA LEU A 51 9.11 -0.76 -0.60
C LEU A 51 8.51 -1.03 -1.98
N ALA A 52 8.10 -2.28 -2.23
CA ALA A 52 7.49 -2.67 -3.49
C ALA A 52 6.18 -1.91 -3.76
N ALA A 53 5.37 -1.67 -2.73
CA ALA A 53 4.14 -0.88 -2.82
C ALA A 53 4.43 0.58 -3.22
N TYR A 54 5.44 1.20 -2.62
CA TYR A 54 5.90 2.53 -3.02
C TYR A 54 6.32 2.55 -4.49
N HIS A 55 7.20 1.64 -4.90
CA HIS A 55 7.68 1.58 -6.27
C HIS A 55 6.59 1.25 -7.30
N LEU A 56 5.57 0.46 -6.93
CA LEU A 56 4.40 0.22 -7.77
C LEU A 56 3.58 1.50 -7.94
N SER A 57 3.33 2.22 -6.85
CA SER A 57 2.62 3.50 -6.86
C SER A 57 3.31 4.52 -7.77
N GLU A 58 4.64 4.60 -7.71
CA GLU A 58 5.46 5.46 -8.57
C GLU A 58 5.45 5.00 -10.05
N ALA A 59 5.50 3.69 -10.30
CA ALA A 59 5.45 3.15 -11.66
C ALA A 59 4.12 3.44 -12.36
N LEU A 60 3.03 3.49 -11.60
CA LEU A 60 1.70 3.88 -12.07
C LEU A 60 1.52 5.40 -12.20
N GLY A 61 2.40 6.20 -11.58
CA GLY A 61 2.27 7.66 -11.51
C GLY A 61 1.14 8.11 -10.57
N TRP A 62 0.74 7.26 -9.63
CA TRP A 62 -0.41 7.55 -8.76
C TRP A 62 -0.03 8.28 -7.48
N GLY A 63 1.23 8.18 -7.01
CA GLY A 63 1.70 8.81 -5.77
C GLY A 63 0.82 8.48 -4.56
N LEU A 64 0.37 7.23 -4.42
CA LEU A 64 -0.53 6.80 -3.36
C LEU A 64 0.20 6.50 -2.05
N VAL A 65 1.40 5.94 -2.17
CA VAL A 65 2.19 5.48 -1.04
C VAL A 65 3.23 6.55 -0.70
N PRO A 66 3.38 6.96 0.56
CA PRO A 66 4.41 7.92 0.95
C PRO A 66 5.81 7.42 0.60
N LEU A 67 6.76 8.34 0.41
CA LEU A 67 8.16 7.99 0.12
C LEU A 67 8.65 6.91 1.09
N THR A 68 9.07 5.79 0.53
CA THR A 68 9.53 4.64 1.30
C THR A 68 10.87 4.17 0.77
N VAL A 69 11.86 4.09 1.65
CA VAL A 69 13.23 3.69 1.33
C VAL A 69 13.71 2.59 2.27
N GLN A 70 14.64 1.76 1.78
CA GLN A 70 15.32 0.76 2.61
C GLN A 70 16.41 1.43 3.43
N ARG A 71 16.50 1.13 4.71
CA ARG A 71 17.53 1.67 5.61
C ARG A 71 17.92 0.67 6.69
N GLU A 72 19.20 0.69 7.03
CA GLU A 72 19.68 0.13 8.29
C GLU A 72 19.33 1.10 9.43
N GLY A 73 18.72 0.60 10.47
CA GLY A 73 18.32 1.35 11.64
C GLY A 73 18.73 0.66 12.95
N PRO A 74 18.28 1.18 14.11
CA PRO A 74 18.67 0.64 15.41
C PRO A 74 18.34 -0.85 15.65
N TYR A 75 17.36 -1.36 14.90
CA TYR A 75 16.92 -2.76 14.97
C TYR A 75 17.23 -3.55 13.71
N GLY A 76 18.19 -3.10 12.90
CA GLY A 76 18.60 -3.73 11.66
C GLY A 76 17.93 -3.15 10.42
N GLU A 77 17.98 -3.91 9.34
CA GLU A 77 17.41 -3.51 8.07
C GLU A 77 15.88 -3.44 8.13
N GLY A 78 15.30 -2.49 7.40
CA GLY A 78 13.85 -2.33 7.31
C GLY A 78 13.42 -1.26 6.32
N SER A 79 12.13 -1.03 6.23
CA SER A 79 11.55 0.11 5.50
C SER A 79 11.51 1.35 6.39
N LEU A 80 11.81 2.47 5.78
CA LEU A 80 11.67 3.81 6.34
C LEU A 80 10.71 4.59 5.45
N GLN A 81 9.52 4.87 5.94
CA GLN A 81 8.47 5.58 5.22
C GLN A 81 8.29 6.99 5.79
N GLU A 82 8.13 7.97 4.92
CA GLU A 82 7.78 9.34 5.31
C GLU A 82 6.54 9.33 6.21
N PHE A 83 6.60 10.06 7.33
CA PHE A 83 5.46 10.19 8.23
C PHE A 83 4.46 11.19 7.68
N VAL A 84 3.23 10.74 7.46
CA VAL A 84 2.13 11.59 7.04
C VAL A 84 1.52 12.28 8.27
N HIS A 85 1.57 13.61 8.33
CA HIS A 85 0.89 14.42 9.34
C HIS A 85 -0.61 14.48 9.03
N ALA A 86 -1.28 13.33 9.17
CA ALA A 86 -2.67 13.18 8.78
C ALA A 86 -3.65 13.71 9.84
N ASP A 87 -4.86 14.01 9.40
CA ASP A 87 -6.01 14.11 10.29
C ASP A 87 -6.48 12.69 10.66
N PHE A 88 -6.10 12.22 11.84
CA PHE A 88 -6.42 10.88 12.33
C PHE A 88 -7.89 10.69 12.75
N THR A 89 -8.71 11.74 12.67
CA THR A 89 -10.18 11.62 12.82
C THR A 89 -10.84 11.17 11.52
N GLN A 90 -10.10 11.29 10.38
CA GLN A 90 -10.53 10.87 9.06
C GLN A 90 -9.99 9.47 8.73
N HIS A 91 -10.81 8.67 8.12
CA HIS A 91 -10.47 7.33 7.65
C HIS A 91 -11.36 6.96 6.45
N TYR A 92 -11.15 5.83 5.82
CA TYR A 92 -11.87 5.47 4.59
C TYR A 92 -13.39 5.74 4.66
N PHE A 93 -14.06 5.31 5.74
CA PHE A 93 -15.52 5.43 5.85
C PHE A 93 -16.03 6.88 5.97
N THR A 94 -15.22 7.81 6.45
CA THR A 94 -15.55 9.24 6.42
C THR A 94 -15.16 9.88 5.10
N LEU A 95 -14.03 9.46 4.51
CA LEU A 95 -13.50 10.01 3.26
C LEU A 95 -14.34 9.62 2.05
N CYS A 96 -14.97 8.44 2.05
CA CYS A 96 -15.80 7.99 0.93
C CYS A 96 -17.13 8.76 0.80
N GLU A 97 -17.54 9.48 1.85
CA GLU A 97 -18.74 10.33 1.85
C GLU A 97 -18.55 11.62 1.01
N ASP A 98 -17.28 12.07 0.82
CA ASP A 98 -16.98 13.24 0.02
C ASP A 98 -16.66 12.84 -1.44
N PRO A 99 -17.49 13.27 -2.42
CA PRO A 99 -17.24 13.00 -3.83
C PRO A 99 -15.89 13.50 -4.35
N ALA A 100 -15.29 14.53 -3.73
CA ALA A 100 -13.99 15.06 -4.10
C ALA A 100 -12.86 14.01 -3.94
N HIS A 101 -13.04 13.04 -3.09
CA HIS A 101 -12.07 11.97 -2.83
C HIS A 101 -12.25 10.74 -3.72
N ARG A 102 -13.36 10.67 -4.48
CA ARG A 102 -13.74 9.47 -5.23
C ARG A 102 -12.66 8.95 -6.17
N ASP A 103 -12.06 9.82 -6.98
CA ASP A 103 -11.02 9.42 -7.93
C ASP A 103 -9.78 8.85 -7.23
N ARG A 104 -9.40 9.44 -6.11
CA ARG A 104 -8.26 8.99 -5.33
C ARG A 104 -8.52 7.64 -4.69
N LEU A 105 -9.71 7.45 -4.11
CA LEU A 105 -10.14 6.18 -3.52
C LEU A 105 -10.31 5.08 -4.56
N ALA A 106 -10.78 5.40 -5.77
CA ALA A 106 -10.83 4.45 -6.89
C ALA A 106 -9.43 3.94 -7.28
N ARG A 107 -8.41 4.83 -7.27
CA ARG A 107 -7.02 4.43 -7.50
C ARG A 107 -6.49 3.54 -6.38
N ILE A 108 -6.82 3.82 -5.11
CA ILE A 108 -6.43 2.95 -3.98
C ILE A 108 -7.10 1.59 -4.10
N CYS A 109 -8.39 1.54 -4.46
CA CYS A 109 -9.11 0.29 -4.74
C CYS A 109 -8.40 -0.53 -5.84
N ALA A 110 -8.12 0.10 -6.98
CA ALA A 110 -7.41 -0.54 -8.09
C ALA A 110 -6.01 -1.01 -7.68
N PHE A 111 -5.29 -0.22 -6.87
CA PHE A 111 -3.99 -0.58 -6.31
C PHE A 111 -4.09 -1.85 -5.46
N ASP A 112 -5.03 -1.90 -4.51
CA ASP A 112 -5.23 -3.06 -3.64
C ASP A 112 -5.57 -4.33 -4.43
N LEU A 113 -6.38 -4.20 -5.48
CA LEU A 113 -6.74 -5.30 -6.38
C LEU A 113 -5.51 -5.89 -7.10
N ILE A 114 -4.65 -5.06 -7.67
CA ILE A 114 -3.48 -5.54 -8.41
C ILE A 114 -2.34 -5.96 -7.48
N ALA A 115 -2.13 -5.23 -6.38
CA ALA A 115 -1.16 -5.59 -5.34
C ALA A 115 -1.63 -6.77 -4.49
N ASN A 116 -2.90 -7.17 -4.58
CA ASN A 116 -3.51 -8.23 -3.76
C ASN A 116 -3.32 -7.95 -2.26
N ASN A 117 -3.69 -6.74 -1.83
CA ASN A 117 -3.54 -6.31 -0.44
C ASN A 117 -4.42 -7.16 0.49
N ALA A 118 -3.83 -7.79 1.48
CA ALA A 118 -4.52 -8.69 2.41
C ALA A 118 -5.02 -8.01 3.69
N ASP A 119 -4.83 -6.68 3.85
CA ASP A 119 -5.19 -6.00 5.11
C ASP A 119 -5.44 -4.48 4.93
N ARG A 120 -6.17 -4.05 3.88
CA ARG A 120 -6.55 -2.63 3.74
C ARG A 120 -7.66 -2.27 4.72
N LYS A 121 -7.31 -1.72 5.87
CA LYS A 121 -8.23 -1.18 6.87
C LYS A 121 -8.62 0.27 6.55
N SER A 122 -9.69 0.75 7.18
CA SER A 122 -10.14 2.13 7.00
C SER A 122 -9.09 3.16 7.41
N GLY A 123 -8.40 2.93 8.53
CA GLY A 123 -7.32 3.79 9.03
C GLY A 123 -6.02 3.73 8.22
N HIS A 124 -5.93 2.87 7.20
CA HIS A 124 -4.80 2.86 6.28
C HIS A 124 -4.97 3.83 5.09
N CYS A 125 -6.09 4.58 5.05
CA CYS A 125 -6.32 5.71 4.16
C CYS A 125 -6.20 7.00 4.98
N LEU A 126 -5.08 7.72 4.84
CA LEU A 126 -4.78 8.91 5.64
C LEU A 126 -4.99 10.18 4.82
N LEU A 127 -5.77 11.14 5.35
CA LEU A 127 -5.91 12.47 4.77
C LEU A 127 -4.75 13.37 5.23
N GLY A 128 -3.87 13.71 4.31
CA GLY A 128 -2.78 14.64 4.56
C GLY A 128 -3.22 16.10 4.60
N PRO A 129 -2.37 17.00 5.11
CA PRO A 129 -2.71 18.44 5.23
C PRO A 129 -2.86 19.15 3.88
N ASP A 130 -2.37 18.54 2.81
CA ASP A 130 -2.50 19.00 1.42
C ASP A 130 -3.80 18.50 0.76
N GLY A 131 -4.70 17.87 1.50
CA GLY A 131 -5.93 17.26 0.99
C GLY A 131 -5.71 15.94 0.23
N ARG A 132 -4.47 15.43 0.18
CA ARG A 132 -4.15 14.17 -0.49
C ARG A 132 -4.43 12.99 0.42
N ILE A 133 -5.07 11.96 -0.13
CA ILE A 133 -5.23 10.69 0.59
C ILE A 133 -4.05 9.79 0.27
N TRP A 134 -3.42 9.27 1.33
CA TRP A 134 -2.29 8.35 1.29
C TRP A 134 -2.72 6.95 1.68
N ALA A 135 -2.16 5.93 1.02
CA ALA A 135 -2.35 4.52 1.33
C ALA A 135 -1.12 3.98 2.06
N ILE A 136 -1.25 3.65 3.33
CA ILE A 136 -0.16 3.14 4.17
C ILE A 136 -0.36 1.67 4.52
N ASP A 137 0.62 1.08 5.20
CA ASP A 137 0.59 -0.29 5.73
C ASP A 137 0.37 -1.35 4.64
N ASN A 138 1.30 -1.40 3.70
CA ASN A 138 1.25 -2.26 2.52
C ASN A 138 2.11 -3.53 2.65
N GLY A 139 2.53 -3.89 3.86
CA GLY A 139 3.40 -5.05 4.10
C GLY A 139 2.76 -6.39 3.74
N LEU A 140 1.43 -6.47 3.65
CA LEU A 140 0.69 -7.67 3.26
C LEU A 140 0.17 -7.61 1.82
N CYS A 141 1.01 -7.13 0.89
CA CYS A 141 0.75 -7.12 -0.54
C CYS A 141 1.53 -8.22 -1.28
N PHE A 142 1.21 -8.40 -2.55
CA PHE A 142 1.94 -9.19 -3.56
C PHE A 142 1.95 -10.71 -3.37
N ASN A 143 1.17 -11.26 -2.45
CA ASN A 143 1.04 -12.71 -2.36
C ASN A 143 0.57 -13.31 -3.70
N VAL A 144 1.11 -14.47 -4.05
CA VAL A 144 0.76 -15.20 -5.26
C VAL A 144 -0.69 -15.70 -5.17
N ASP A 145 -1.07 -16.24 -4.02
CA ASP A 145 -2.43 -16.71 -3.76
C ASP A 145 -3.40 -15.55 -3.60
N PRO A 146 -4.67 -15.71 -4.00
CA PRO A 146 -5.69 -14.68 -3.76
C PRO A 146 -5.90 -14.42 -2.26
N LYS A 147 -5.51 -13.24 -1.80
CA LYS A 147 -5.56 -12.84 -0.38
C LYS A 147 -6.27 -11.51 -0.16
N LEU A 148 -6.83 -10.91 -1.21
CA LEU A 148 -7.42 -9.58 -1.11
C LEU A 148 -8.41 -9.46 0.05
N ARG A 149 -8.10 -8.55 0.99
CA ARG A 149 -9.01 -8.09 2.05
C ARG A 149 -8.91 -6.57 2.11
N THR A 150 -10.01 -5.90 1.81
CA THR A 150 -10.08 -4.44 1.76
C THR A 150 -11.44 -3.98 2.27
N VAL A 151 -11.47 -2.78 2.84
CA VAL A 151 -12.74 -2.10 3.18
C VAL A 151 -13.33 -1.37 1.97
N ILE A 152 -12.60 -1.24 0.85
CA ILE A 152 -12.96 -0.40 -0.28
C ILE A 152 -13.80 -1.19 -1.29
N TRP A 153 -15.08 -1.38 -1.00
CA TRP A 153 -16.03 -2.09 -1.86
C TRP A 153 -17.08 -1.19 -2.52
N ASP A 154 -17.07 0.12 -2.25
CA ASP A 154 -18.04 1.08 -2.82
C ASP A 154 -17.98 1.17 -4.36
N PHE A 155 -16.87 0.72 -4.95
CA PHE A 155 -16.70 0.65 -6.42
C PHE A 155 -17.12 -0.69 -7.01
N ALA A 156 -17.59 -1.65 -6.21
CA ALA A 156 -17.89 -3.01 -6.67
C ALA A 156 -18.84 -3.04 -7.87
N GLY A 157 -18.41 -3.67 -8.97
CA GLY A 157 -19.18 -3.76 -10.22
C GLY A 157 -19.21 -2.48 -11.06
N GLU A 158 -18.66 -1.36 -10.60
CA GLU A 158 -18.61 -0.12 -11.37
C GLU A 158 -17.61 -0.19 -12.54
N PRO A 159 -17.82 0.62 -13.59
CA PRO A 159 -16.83 0.78 -14.63
C PRO A 159 -15.49 1.31 -14.07
N LEU A 160 -14.40 0.72 -14.51
CA LEU A 160 -13.06 1.22 -14.18
C LEU A 160 -12.83 2.55 -14.92
N PRO A 161 -12.45 3.64 -14.23
CA PRO A 161 -12.11 4.90 -14.91
C PRO A 161 -11.05 4.70 -15.98
N GLU A 162 -11.24 5.30 -17.17
CA GLU A 162 -10.35 5.05 -18.32
C GLU A 162 -8.90 5.45 -18.01
N ALA A 163 -8.67 6.51 -17.25
CA ALA A 163 -7.33 6.90 -16.82
C ALA A 163 -6.61 5.78 -16.00
N ILE A 164 -7.32 5.11 -15.09
CA ILE A 164 -6.79 3.96 -14.34
C ILE A 164 -6.50 2.81 -15.30
N ARG A 165 -7.43 2.55 -16.22
CA ARG A 165 -7.31 1.47 -17.21
C ARG A 165 -6.10 1.65 -18.10
N ASP A 166 -5.84 2.87 -18.57
CA ASP A 166 -4.68 3.18 -19.41
C ASP A 166 -3.36 3.09 -18.64
N ASP A 167 -3.34 3.51 -17.37
CA ASP A 167 -2.18 3.33 -16.50
C ASP A 167 -1.84 1.86 -16.32
N LEU A 168 -2.84 1.00 -16.11
CA LEU A 168 -2.64 -0.44 -16.01
C LEU A 168 -2.17 -1.06 -17.35
N ARG A 169 -2.72 -0.63 -18.48
CA ARG A 169 -2.25 -1.05 -19.81
C ARG A 169 -0.79 -0.67 -20.04
N ARG A 170 -0.42 0.55 -19.63
CA ARG A 170 0.95 1.03 -19.72
C ARG A 170 1.89 0.20 -18.85
N LEU A 171 1.51 -0.09 -17.59
CA LEU A 171 2.28 -0.96 -16.69
C LEU A 171 2.50 -2.34 -17.31
N VAL A 172 1.45 -2.97 -17.83
CA VAL A 172 1.54 -4.31 -18.45
C VAL A 172 2.43 -4.29 -19.70
N LYS A 173 2.34 -3.24 -20.52
CA LYS A 173 3.14 -3.09 -21.73
C LYS A 173 4.63 -2.83 -21.44
N SER A 174 4.93 -1.98 -20.48
CA SER A 174 6.32 -1.62 -20.13
C SER A 174 7.00 -2.65 -19.23
N GLY A 175 6.23 -3.49 -18.54
CA GLY A 175 6.74 -4.35 -17.48
C GLY A 175 7.10 -3.59 -16.20
N LEU A 176 7.62 -4.31 -15.21
CA LEU A 176 8.02 -3.74 -13.93
C LEU A 176 9.42 -3.12 -14.03
N ARG A 177 9.59 -1.96 -13.42
CA ARG A 177 10.92 -1.32 -13.31
C ARG A 177 11.87 -2.19 -12.49
N PRO A 178 13.20 -2.15 -12.76
CA PRO A 178 14.19 -2.95 -12.04
C PRO A 178 14.11 -2.82 -10.52
N THR A 179 13.88 -1.60 -10.00
CA THR A 179 13.73 -1.32 -8.56
C THR A 179 12.56 -2.07 -7.92
N LEU A 180 11.43 -2.19 -8.61
CA LEU A 180 10.29 -2.98 -8.15
C LEU A 180 10.54 -4.49 -8.32
N SER A 181 11.11 -4.87 -9.46
CA SER A 181 11.38 -6.28 -9.77
C SER A 181 12.34 -6.95 -8.79
N ALA A 182 13.32 -6.21 -8.27
CA ALA A 182 14.32 -6.71 -7.31
C ALA A 182 13.72 -7.00 -5.91
N LEU A 183 12.55 -6.46 -5.61
CA LEU A 183 11.87 -6.62 -4.32
C LEU A 183 10.86 -7.78 -4.28
N LEU A 184 10.54 -8.34 -5.45
CA LEU A 184 9.50 -9.36 -5.61
C LEU A 184 10.07 -10.62 -6.27
N GLU A 185 9.59 -11.77 -5.83
CA GLU A 185 9.88 -13.04 -6.47
C GLU A 185 9.27 -13.11 -7.88
N GLU A 186 9.80 -13.98 -8.72
CA GLU A 186 9.35 -14.14 -10.11
C GLU A 186 7.84 -14.40 -10.21
N ARG A 187 7.32 -15.30 -9.37
CA ARG A 187 5.87 -15.62 -9.33
C ARG A 187 5.04 -14.43 -8.86
N GLU A 188 5.52 -13.63 -7.91
CA GLU A 188 4.84 -12.44 -7.44
C GLU A 188 4.75 -11.37 -8.54
N ARG A 189 5.85 -11.17 -9.29
CA ARG A 189 5.88 -10.28 -10.46
C ARG A 189 4.89 -10.70 -11.54
N ALA A 190 4.88 -11.99 -11.86
CA ALA A 190 3.98 -12.54 -12.87
C ALA A 190 2.51 -12.39 -12.47
N THR A 191 2.17 -12.67 -11.21
CA THR A 191 0.79 -12.54 -10.72
C THR A 191 0.34 -11.07 -10.60
N LEU A 192 1.22 -10.15 -10.20
CA LEU A 192 0.95 -8.71 -10.21
C LEU A 192 0.56 -8.24 -11.63
N LEU A 193 1.39 -8.55 -12.63
CA LEU A 193 1.10 -8.17 -14.04
C LEU A 193 -0.17 -8.85 -14.57
N SER A 194 -0.42 -10.11 -14.20
CA SER A 194 -1.64 -10.83 -14.56
C SER A 194 -2.89 -10.17 -13.98
N ARG A 195 -2.87 -9.74 -12.70
CA ARG A 195 -3.96 -9.01 -12.06
C ARG A 195 -4.20 -7.66 -12.73
N ALA A 196 -3.13 -6.90 -13.01
CA ALA A 196 -3.22 -5.62 -13.71
C ALA A 196 -3.81 -5.79 -15.12
N LYS A 197 -3.35 -6.79 -15.88
CA LYS A 197 -3.87 -7.11 -17.22
C LYS A 197 -5.36 -7.47 -17.15
N ARG A 198 -5.75 -8.35 -16.22
CA ARG A 198 -7.14 -8.77 -16.06
C ARG A 198 -8.05 -7.59 -15.71
N LEU A 199 -7.66 -6.72 -14.76
CA LEU A 199 -8.43 -5.55 -14.38
C LEU A 199 -8.60 -4.58 -15.55
N ALA A 200 -7.52 -4.31 -16.31
CA ALA A 200 -7.58 -3.48 -17.50
C ALA A 200 -8.47 -4.07 -18.61
N GLN A 201 -8.48 -5.38 -18.77
CA GLN A 201 -9.30 -6.08 -19.78
C GLN A 201 -10.78 -6.11 -19.42
N THR A 202 -11.11 -6.43 -18.16
CA THR A 202 -12.51 -6.41 -17.68
C THR A 202 -13.11 -5.03 -17.71
N GLY A 203 -12.29 -3.98 -17.49
CA GLY A 203 -12.74 -2.59 -17.48
C GLY A 203 -13.77 -2.29 -16.40
N ARG A 204 -13.84 -3.11 -15.35
CA ARG A 204 -14.75 -2.97 -14.21
C ARG A 204 -14.06 -3.42 -12.93
N PHE A 205 -14.40 -2.76 -11.84
CA PHE A 205 -14.07 -3.27 -10.52
C PHE A 205 -14.82 -4.61 -10.30
N PRO A 206 -14.19 -5.61 -9.65
CA PRO A 206 -14.86 -6.86 -9.35
C PRO A 206 -16.05 -6.61 -8.42
N THR A 207 -17.10 -7.41 -8.58
CA THR A 207 -18.19 -7.45 -7.61
C THR A 207 -17.69 -8.10 -6.32
N GLU A 208 -18.25 -7.68 -5.19
CA GLU A 208 -18.03 -8.34 -3.92
C GLU A 208 -18.46 -9.81 -4.05
N GLY A 209 -17.52 -10.72 -4.00
CA GLY A 209 -17.79 -12.16 -4.00
C GLY A 209 -17.72 -12.69 -2.58
N GLY A 210 -18.54 -13.66 -2.23
CA GLY A 210 -18.58 -14.25 -0.89
C GLY A 210 -17.21 -14.72 -0.37
N GLY A 211 -17.02 -14.68 0.95
CA GLY A 211 -15.81 -15.07 1.66
C GLY A 211 -15.25 -13.99 2.59
N GLU A 212 -14.16 -14.28 3.26
CA GLU A 212 -13.43 -13.33 4.12
C GLU A 212 -12.70 -12.27 3.30
N ARG A 213 -13.42 -11.25 2.83
CA ARG A 213 -12.86 -10.17 2.00
C ARG A 213 -12.63 -8.86 2.73
N TYR A 214 -13.01 -8.80 3.98
CA TYR A 214 -12.76 -7.67 4.86
C TYR A 214 -11.58 -7.99 5.79
N PRO A 215 -10.69 -7.02 6.06
CA PRO A 215 -9.68 -7.17 7.10
C PRO A 215 -10.34 -7.20 8.47
N TRP A 216 -9.70 -7.83 9.44
CA TRP A 216 -10.16 -7.81 10.83
C TRP A 216 -9.08 -7.27 11.76
N PRO A 217 -9.38 -6.27 12.62
CA PRO A 217 -10.55 -5.38 12.54
C PRO A 217 -10.56 -4.54 11.27
N ALA A 218 -11.74 -4.01 10.88
CA ALA A 218 -11.88 -3.15 9.70
C ALA A 218 -11.37 -1.72 9.94
N VAL A 219 -11.23 -1.33 11.22
CA VAL A 219 -10.77 0.00 11.68
C VAL A 219 -9.56 -0.15 12.58
#